data_545d12654928595bb9d3844948e0e34e
#
_entry.id   545d12654928595bb9d3844948e0e34e
#
_cell.length_a   1.000
_cell.length_b   1.000
_cell.length_c   1.000
_cell.angle_alpha   90.00
_cell.angle_beta   90.00
_cell.angle_gamma   90.00
#
_symmetry.space_group_name_H-M   'P 1'
#
loop_
_entity.id
_entity.type
_entity.pdbx_description
1 polymer ?
#
loop_
_entity_poly.entity_id
_entity_poly.type
_entity_poly.pdbx_seq_one_letter_code
_entity_poly.pdbx_strand_id
1 'polypeptide(L)'
;MIRRRSTFVLCVCLLILPGLLQAAAKPSSSKAGPNKAAAVASVERHRPELVDLANQVWGFAETALREKRSSKVLADYAEGQGFKVERGVAGMPTAFVASYGSGKPVVAILGEYDALPGISQKAQPTKEPVAAGAPGHGCGHNLFGAASLGAAVAVKELIAAGKLQGTVRFYGTPAEESVGGKLYMVREGLFKDVDVVLAWHPSDETKADTQSTQAMVDFVVEFRGKTAHAAFDPWNGRSALDGLEIFTHALNMMREHVRPTVRMHYVIKDGGDVPNVVPDHAKVWVWVRDTKHESVNELMERVRKMVQGSALAADVEATLRIQSGDYEMLVNQAGERLLQSNMDWVGPIQYTAEEQEFAKTIQRETHIEQKGMSGAVKPLNEHPGGPEGGSTDVADVSWNVPVLHVSVVTAPLNSPWHAWPVAASGGMSIGHKGLTYAAKVLAATMVDLFEQPEKRAEIRREFEASTKGTVYKGYIPDGPPPLPKD
;
A
#
# COMPACT_ATOMS: atom_id res chain seq x y z
N MET A 1 -35.59 77.81 18.31
CA MET A 1 -35.76 76.45 17.76
C MET A 1 -34.92 75.49 18.56
N ILE A 2 -35.56 74.78 19.51
CA ILE A 2 -34.87 73.92 20.47
C ILE A 2 -35.07 72.49 20.04
N ARG A 3 -33.99 71.77 19.70
CA ARG A 3 -33.99 70.31 19.40
C ARG A 3 -33.78 69.56 20.67
N ARG A 4 -34.80 68.84 21.15
CA ARG A 4 -34.68 67.83 22.24
C ARG A 4 -33.99 66.61 21.72
N ARG A 5 -32.93 66.15 22.43
CA ARG A 5 -32.30 64.82 22.32
C ARG A 5 -32.97 63.86 23.24
N SER A 6 -33.58 62.80 22.69
CA SER A 6 -34.10 61.64 23.46
C SER A 6 -33.00 60.60 23.60
N THR A 7 -32.61 60.29 24.83
CA THR A 7 -31.66 59.25 25.17
C THR A 7 -32.42 57.94 25.34
N PHE A 8 -32.18 56.95 24.46
CA PHE A 8 -32.71 55.58 24.64
C PHE A 8 -31.67 54.80 25.48
N VAL A 9 -32.08 54.33 26.67
CA VAL A 9 -31.34 53.38 27.49
C VAL A 9 -31.73 51.98 27.06
N LEU A 10 -30.79 51.25 26.50
CA LEU A 10 -30.95 49.85 26.14
C LEU A 10 -30.52 48.97 27.30
N CYS A 11 -31.49 48.37 28.00
CA CYS A 11 -31.21 47.31 28.97
C CYS A 11 -30.90 46.00 28.25
N VAL A 12 -29.60 45.59 28.31
CA VAL A 12 -29.17 44.25 27.85
C VAL A 12 -29.34 43.28 29.02
N CYS A 13 -30.36 42.45 28.95
CA CYS A 13 -30.48 41.27 29.81
C CYS A 13 -29.53 40.18 29.33
N LEU A 14 -28.42 39.93 30.04
CA LEU A 14 -27.59 38.76 29.85
C LEU A 14 -28.34 37.51 30.39
N LEU A 15 -28.85 36.68 29.47
CA LEU A 15 -29.25 35.32 29.76
C LEU A 15 -27.99 34.42 29.82
N ILE A 16 -27.59 34.09 31.05
CA ILE A 16 -26.56 33.06 31.29
C ILE A 16 -27.20 31.70 31.08
N LEU A 17 -26.97 31.08 29.96
CA LEU A 17 -27.24 29.65 29.74
C LEU A 17 -26.17 28.82 30.47
N PRO A 18 -26.55 27.84 31.30
CA PRO A 18 -25.57 26.93 31.89
C PRO A 18 -25.02 26.03 30.75
N GLY A 19 -23.74 26.21 30.42
CA GLY A 19 -23.04 25.32 29.52
C GLY A 19 -23.03 23.90 30.12
N LEU A 20 -23.74 22.99 29.46
CA LEU A 20 -23.56 21.55 29.65
C LEU A 20 -22.15 21.20 29.17
N LEU A 21 -21.20 21.12 30.15
CA LEU A 21 -19.95 20.39 29.90
C LEU A 21 -20.34 18.94 29.64
N GLN A 22 -20.34 18.57 28.36
CA GLN A 22 -20.31 17.18 27.95
C GLN A 22 -18.95 16.62 28.40
N ALA A 23 -18.95 15.91 29.51
CA ALA A 23 -17.81 15.14 29.96
C ALA A 23 -17.50 14.12 28.84
N ALA A 24 -16.36 14.29 28.16
CA ALA A 24 -15.82 13.29 27.26
C ALA A 24 -15.76 11.97 28.06
N ALA A 25 -16.51 10.99 27.63
CA ALA A 25 -16.49 9.65 28.21
C ALA A 25 -15.03 9.16 28.13
N LYS A 26 -14.43 8.88 29.29
CA LYS A 26 -13.14 8.19 29.33
C LYS A 26 -13.32 6.88 28.56
N PRO A 27 -12.39 6.54 27.63
CA PRO A 27 -12.46 5.26 26.97
C PRO A 27 -12.48 4.17 28.05
N SER A 28 -13.46 3.28 27.94
CA SER A 28 -13.60 2.10 28.78
C SER A 28 -12.32 1.28 28.61
N SER A 29 -11.46 1.24 29.62
CA SER A 29 -10.35 0.29 29.67
C SER A 29 -10.95 -1.10 29.90
N SER A 30 -11.47 -1.72 28.84
CA SER A 30 -11.75 -3.14 28.87
C SER A 30 -10.42 -3.84 29.15
N LYS A 31 -10.32 -4.53 30.29
CA LYS A 31 -9.14 -5.36 30.59
C LYS A 31 -8.96 -6.32 29.43
N ALA A 32 -7.79 -6.27 28.76
CA ALA A 32 -7.48 -7.22 27.70
C ALA A 32 -7.71 -8.65 28.18
N GLY A 33 -8.30 -9.46 27.34
CA GLY A 33 -8.37 -10.90 27.59
C GLY A 33 -6.95 -11.49 27.74
N PRO A 34 -6.78 -12.58 28.49
CA PRO A 34 -5.47 -13.16 28.78
C PRO A 34 -4.70 -13.55 27.52
N ASN A 35 -5.38 -13.98 26.46
CA ASN A 35 -4.76 -14.38 25.20
C ASN A 35 -4.20 -13.17 24.44
N LYS A 36 -4.91 -12.04 24.42
CA LYS A 36 -4.43 -10.79 23.82
C LYS A 36 -3.16 -10.29 24.51
N ALA A 37 -3.14 -10.28 25.84
CA ALA A 37 -1.95 -9.91 26.62
C ALA A 37 -0.77 -10.87 26.35
N ALA A 38 -1.04 -12.17 26.24
CA ALA A 38 -0.03 -13.18 25.93
C ALA A 38 0.54 -13.02 24.50
N ALA A 39 -0.30 -12.68 23.51
CA ALA A 39 0.16 -12.39 22.15
C ALA A 39 1.10 -11.17 22.10
N VAL A 40 0.72 -10.07 22.76
CA VAL A 40 1.58 -8.87 22.86
C VAL A 40 2.90 -9.18 23.57
N ALA A 41 2.86 -9.95 24.65
CA ALA A 41 4.08 -10.40 25.34
C ALA A 41 4.96 -11.31 24.46
N SER A 42 4.37 -12.13 23.60
CA SER A 42 5.09 -12.94 22.62
C SER A 42 5.85 -12.04 21.63
N VAL A 43 5.19 -11.03 21.06
CA VAL A 43 5.85 -10.06 20.15
C VAL A 43 7.07 -9.41 20.83
N GLU A 44 6.96 -9.04 22.12
CA GLU A 44 8.09 -8.45 22.84
C GLU A 44 9.24 -9.44 23.05
N ARG A 45 8.96 -10.71 23.30
CA ARG A 45 10.00 -11.74 23.41
C ARG A 45 10.76 -11.95 22.10
N HIS A 46 10.04 -11.93 20.97
CA HIS A 46 10.60 -12.11 19.63
C HIS A 46 11.16 -10.81 19.01
N ARG A 47 10.99 -9.67 19.68
CA ARG A 47 11.44 -8.37 19.16
C ARG A 47 12.88 -8.36 18.64
N PRO A 48 13.90 -8.92 19.36
CA PRO A 48 15.27 -8.90 18.85
C PRO A 48 15.42 -9.64 17.51
N GLU A 49 14.76 -10.78 17.37
CA GLU A 49 14.77 -11.60 16.14
C GLU A 49 14.04 -10.89 14.99
N LEU A 50 12.90 -10.25 15.29
CA LEU A 50 12.12 -9.51 14.28
C LEU A 50 12.88 -8.27 13.78
N VAL A 51 13.58 -7.58 14.65
CA VAL A 51 14.45 -6.45 14.29
C VAL A 51 15.63 -6.94 13.43
N ASP A 52 16.23 -8.08 13.78
CA ASP A 52 17.31 -8.67 12.99
C ASP A 52 16.84 -9.08 11.58
N LEU A 53 15.66 -9.72 11.46
CA LEU A 53 15.04 -10.04 10.19
C LEU A 53 14.81 -8.79 9.34
N ALA A 54 14.22 -7.74 9.94
CA ALA A 54 13.97 -6.48 9.24
C ALA A 54 15.29 -5.84 8.77
N ASN A 55 16.36 -5.88 9.57
CA ASN A 55 17.67 -5.36 9.21
C ASN A 55 18.35 -6.19 8.10
N GLN A 56 18.18 -7.52 8.10
CA GLN A 56 18.66 -8.36 7.00
C GLN A 56 17.96 -8.00 5.68
N VAL A 57 16.63 -7.92 5.67
CA VAL A 57 15.84 -7.51 4.49
C VAL A 57 16.24 -6.11 4.05
N TRP A 58 16.38 -5.15 5.00
CA TRP A 58 16.87 -3.80 4.73
C TRP A 58 18.25 -3.79 4.05
N GLY A 59 19.18 -4.61 4.54
CA GLY A 59 20.52 -4.73 3.97
C GLY A 59 20.54 -5.41 2.60
N PHE A 60 19.58 -6.30 2.31
CA PHE A 60 19.48 -6.95 1.00
C PHE A 60 18.92 -5.99 -0.07
N ALA A 61 17.95 -5.19 0.27
CA ALA A 61 17.29 -4.21 -0.59
C ALA A 61 17.01 -4.74 -2.01
N GLU A 62 16.36 -5.90 -2.09
CA GLU A 62 16.07 -6.58 -3.35
C GLU A 62 14.79 -6.04 -3.96
N THR A 63 14.81 -5.72 -5.26
CA THR A 63 13.64 -5.17 -5.98
C THR A 63 12.69 -6.26 -6.43
N ALA A 64 11.53 -5.86 -6.92
CA ALA A 64 10.42 -6.72 -7.37
C ALA A 64 10.85 -7.98 -8.12
N LEU A 65 10.36 -9.15 -7.69
CA LEU A 65 10.66 -10.50 -8.18
C LEU A 65 12.14 -10.92 -8.11
N ARG A 66 12.98 -10.12 -7.43
CA ARG A 66 14.40 -10.40 -7.14
C ARG A 66 14.67 -10.62 -5.66
N GLU A 67 13.64 -10.65 -4.82
CA GLU A 67 13.70 -10.73 -3.34
C GLU A 67 14.10 -12.13 -2.84
N LYS A 68 15.11 -12.75 -3.48
CA LYS A 68 15.52 -14.14 -3.22
C LYS A 68 16.02 -14.36 -1.79
N ARG A 69 16.82 -13.42 -1.27
CA ARG A 69 17.36 -13.48 0.11
C ARG A 69 16.29 -13.05 1.12
N SER A 70 15.55 -11.99 0.81
CA SER A 70 14.52 -11.44 1.67
C SER A 70 13.39 -12.45 1.92
N SER A 71 12.85 -13.05 0.86
CA SER A 71 11.84 -14.10 0.97
C SER A 71 12.38 -15.34 1.69
N LYS A 72 13.65 -15.71 1.44
CA LYS A 72 14.28 -16.87 2.08
C LYS A 72 14.38 -16.70 3.59
N VAL A 73 14.92 -15.57 4.09
CA VAL A 73 15.10 -15.39 5.54
C VAL A 73 13.77 -15.33 6.28
N LEU A 74 12.73 -14.70 5.70
CA LEU A 74 11.41 -14.66 6.27
C LEU A 74 10.73 -16.05 6.27
N ALA A 75 10.83 -16.79 5.16
CA ALA A 75 10.28 -18.13 5.03
C ALA A 75 11.00 -19.14 5.95
N ASP A 76 12.34 -19.07 6.05
CA ASP A 76 13.14 -19.93 6.93
C ASP A 76 12.81 -19.65 8.41
N TYR A 77 12.62 -18.39 8.79
CA TYR A 77 12.19 -18.02 10.14
C TYR A 77 10.81 -18.59 10.45
N ALA A 78 9.84 -18.46 9.53
CA ALA A 78 8.51 -19.05 9.69
C ALA A 78 8.59 -20.57 9.88
N GLU A 79 9.39 -21.26 9.07
CA GLU A 79 9.60 -22.72 9.16
C GLU A 79 10.25 -23.10 10.48
N GLY A 80 11.28 -22.35 10.94
CA GLY A 80 11.92 -22.51 12.25
C GLY A 80 10.95 -22.30 13.41
N GLN A 81 9.95 -21.44 13.25
CA GLN A 81 8.85 -21.26 14.21
C GLN A 81 7.77 -22.36 14.11
N GLY A 82 7.90 -23.32 13.20
CA GLY A 82 7.02 -24.48 13.06
C GLY A 82 5.82 -24.30 12.15
N PHE A 83 5.81 -23.26 11.30
CA PHE A 83 4.82 -23.14 10.23
C PHE A 83 5.12 -24.18 9.12
N LYS A 84 4.06 -24.65 8.46
CA LYS A 84 4.18 -25.31 7.17
C LYS A 84 4.35 -24.24 6.10
N VAL A 85 5.49 -24.23 5.40
CA VAL A 85 5.83 -23.19 4.40
C VAL A 85 5.75 -23.77 3.00
N GLU A 86 4.95 -23.13 2.15
CA GLU A 86 4.85 -23.40 0.70
C GLU A 86 5.54 -22.25 -0.05
N ARG A 87 6.67 -22.54 -0.73
CA ARG A 87 7.47 -21.55 -1.47
C ARG A 87 7.13 -21.59 -2.96
N GLY A 88 7.35 -20.46 -3.65
CA GLY A 88 7.16 -20.36 -5.11
C GLY A 88 5.69 -20.36 -5.53
N VAL A 89 4.79 -19.94 -4.66
CA VAL A 89 3.35 -19.89 -4.95
C VAL A 89 3.03 -18.88 -6.05
N ALA A 90 1.91 -19.08 -6.74
CA ALA A 90 1.44 -18.24 -7.85
C ALA A 90 2.50 -18.03 -8.97
N GLY A 91 3.43 -18.99 -9.14
CA GLY A 91 4.47 -18.92 -10.16
C GLY A 91 5.59 -17.89 -9.87
N MET A 92 5.63 -17.32 -8.67
CA MET A 92 6.66 -16.36 -8.22
C MET A 92 7.64 -17.04 -7.26
N PRO A 93 8.91 -17.28 -7.65
CA PRO A 93 9.90 -17.96 -6.80
C PRO A 93 10.11 -17.28 -5.44
N THR A 94 9.85 -15.99 -5.33
CA THR A 94 10.01 -15.18 -4.13
C THR A 94 8.75 -15.07 -3.27
N ALA A 95 7.59 -15.58 -3.74
CA ALA A 95 6.36 -15.64 -2.96
C ALA A 95 6.26 -16.93 -2.13
N PHE A 96 5.68 -16.85 -0.95
CA PHE A 96 5.45 -18.02 -0.10
C PHE A 96 4.21 -17.86 0.79
N VAL A 97 3.70 -18.99 1.28
CA VAL A 97 2.63 -19.03 2.26
C VAL A 97 3.07 -19.89 3.43
N ALA A 98 2.97 -19.36 4.65
CA ALA A 98 3.26 -20.06 5.89
C ALA A 98 1.96 -20.25 6.69
N SER A 99 1.59 -21.50 6.98
CA SER A 99 0.33 -21.85 7.64
C SER A 99 0.57 -22.63 8.92
N TYR A 100 -0.23 -22.36 9.97
CA TYR A 100 -0.23 -23.12 11.21
C TYR A 100 -1.66 -23.29 11.76
N GLY A 101 -1.94 -24.47 12.35
CA GLY A 101 -3.27 -24.83 12.83
C GLY A 101 -4.12 -25.52 11.77
N SER A 102 -5.39 -25.68 12.04
CA SER A 102 -6.34 -26.33 11.13
C SER A 102 -7.77 -25.87 11.38
N GLY A 103 -8.61 -25.96 10.34
CA GLY A 103 -10.02 -25.57 10.43
C GLY A 103 -10.24 -24.05 10.47
N LYS A 104 -11.46 -23.67 10.79
CA LYS A 104 -11.92 -22.28 10.83
C LYS A 104 -11.86 -21.69 12.25
N PRO A 105 -11.70 -20.36 12.38
CA PRO A 105 -11.51 -19.41 11.31
C PRO A 105 -10.12 -19.52 10.67
N VAL A 106 -9.98 -19.09 9.40
CA VAL A 106 -8.70 -18.86 8.75
C VAL A 106 -8.45 -17.36 8.76
N VAL A 107 -7.54 -16.92 9.61
CA VAL A 107 -7.13 -15.50 9.70
C VAL A 107 -5.75 -15.35 9.08
N ALA A 108 -5.65 -14.47 8.11
CA ALA A 108 -4.43 -14.27 7.34
C ALA A 108 -3.80 -12.91 7.59
N ILE A 109 -2.52 -12.79 7.29
CA ILE A 109 -1.77 -11.55 7.34
C ILE A 109 -0.80 -11.48 6.16
N LEU A 110 -0.71 -10.30 5.53
CA LEU A 110 0.21 -10.03 4.41
C LEU A 110 1.55 -9.54 4.93
N GLY A 111 2.62 -9.76 4.17
CA GLY A 111 3.94 -9.24 4.47
C GLY A 111 4.71 -8.97 3.18
N GLU A 112 5.02 -7.70 2.92
CA GLU A 112 5.82 -7.21 1.81
C GLU A 112 7.30 -7.12 2.19
N TYR A 113 8.21 -7.18 1.21
CA TYR A 113 9.66 -7.13 1.44
C TYR A 113 10.48 -6.69 0.21
N ASP A 114 9.83 -6.15 -0.81
CA ASP A 114 10.51 -5.58 -1.97
C ASP A 114 11.02 -4.16 -1.71
N ALA A 115 12.09 -3.78 -2.42
CA ALA A 115 12.76 -2.50 -2.34
C ALA A 115 12.60 -1.71 -3.64
N LEU A 116 12.81 -0.41 -3.57
CA LEU A 116 12.76 0.52 -4.68
C LEU A 116 14.16 0.73 -5.30
N PRO A 117 14.28 0.84 -6.62
CA PRO A 117 15.55 1.13 -7.28
C PRO A 117 16.05 2.54 -6.96
N GLY A 118 17.37 2.71 -6.86
CA GLY A 118 18.01 4.02 -6.78
C GLY A 118 17.92 4.76 -5.44
N ILE A 119 17.39 4.13 -4.38
CA ILE A 119 17.12 4.77 -3.08
C ILE A 119 18.03 4.20 -1.97
N SER A 120 19.21 3.72 -2.33
CA SER A 120 20.19 3.23 -1.34
C SER A 120 20.52 4.33 -0.33
N GLN A 121 20.53 3.96 0.97
CA GLN A 121 20.74 4.91 2.05
C GLN A 121 21.33 4.21 3.28
N LYS A 122 22.24 4.86 3.98
CA LYS A 122 22.72 4.42 5.30
C LYS A 122 21.66 4.69 6.37
N ALA A 123 21.69 3.92 7.44
CA ALA A 123 20.84 4.12 8.62
C ALA A 123 21.35 5.31 9.45
N GLN A 124 21.21 6.54 8.91
CA GLN A 124 21.69 7.78 9.52
C GLN A 124 20.80 8.97 9.09
N PRO A 125 20.77 10.09 9.84
CA PRO A 125 19.83 11.18 9.60
C PRO A 125 20.23 12.15 8.48
N THR A 126 21.29 11.84 7.73
CA THR A 126 21.78 12.63 6.59
C THR A 126 21.80 11.77 5.34
N LYS A 127 21.60 12.39 4.18
CA LYS A 127 21.57 11.68 2.90
C LYS A 127 22.97 11.16 2.53
N GLU A 128 23.15 9.86 2.62
CA GLU A 128 24.37 9.18 2.21
C GLU A 128 24.04 7.76 1.73
N PRO A 129 24.13 7.46 0.43
CA PRO A 129 23.84 6.13 -0.09
C PRO A 129 24.90 5.13 0.37
N VAL A 130 24.48 3.89 0.64
CA VAL A 130 25.44 2.77 0.85
C VAL A 130 26.22 2.51 -0.44
N ALA A 131 25.53 2.52 -1.58
CA ALA A 131 26.11 2.46 -2.90
C ALA A 131 25.30 3.34 -3.87
N ALA A 132 25.97 4.14 -4.68
CA ALA A 132 25.32 5.04 -5.61
C ALA A 132 24.44 4.29 -6.62
N GLY A 133 23.18 4.69 -6.77
CA GLY A 133 22.23 4.07 -7.68
C GLY A 133 21.68 2.71 -7.26
N ALA A 134 22.15 2.15 -6.13
CA ALA A 134 21.65 0.89 -5.61
C ALA A 134 20.21 1.04 -5.03
N PRO A 135 19.44 -0.05 -4.91
CA PRO A 135 18.10 -0.01 -4.32
C PRO A 135 18.11 0.20 -2.81
N GLY A 136 16.95 0.57 -2.26
CA GLY A 136 16.74 0.75 -0.82
C GLY A 136 15.26 0.68 -0.45
N HIS A 137 14.95 0.44 0.82
CA HIS A 137 13.59 0.33 1.33
C HIS A 137 12.95 1.72 1.58
N GLY A 138 12.68 2.44 0.47
CA GLY A 138 12.04 3.77 0.51
C GLY A 138 10.56 3.76 0.81
N CYS A 139 9.94 2.58 0.94
CA CYS A 139 8.57 2.37 1.40
C CYS A 139 8.48 1.65 2.76
N GLY A 140 9.61 1.12 3.27
CA GLY A 140 9.68 0.47 4.57
C GLY A 140 9.21 -0.99 4.59
N HIS A 141 9.13 -1.67 3.45
CA HIS A 141 8.69 -3.07 3.35
C HIS A 141 9.58 -4.05 4.12
N ASN A 142 10.83 -3.69 4.41
CA ASN A 142 11.67 -4.47 5.32
C ASN A 142 11.06 -4.59 6.74
N LEU A 143 10.36 -3.55 7.20
CA LEU A 143 9.64 -3.56 8.47
C LEU A 143 8.30 -4.29 8.35
N PHE A 144 7.62 -4.13 7.21
CA PHE A 144 6.30 -4.69 6.95
C PHE A 144 6.31 -6.22 7.08
N GLY A 145 7.14 -6.92 6.32
CA GLY A 145 7.21 -8.37 6.33
C GLY A 145 7.57 -8.95 7.70
N ALA A 146 8.55 -8.35 8.38
CA ALA A 146 9.00 -8.81 9.70
C ALA A 146 7.95 -8.61 10.80
N ALA A 147 7.26 -7.46 10.83
CA ALA A 147 6.20 -7.20 11.82
C ALA A 147 5.01 -8.15 11.65
N SER A 148 4.55 -8.32 10.41
CA SER A 148 3.46 -9.23 10.08
C SER A 148 3.78 -10.67 10.47
N LEU A 149 5.00 -11.12 10.22
CA LEU A 149 5.45 -12.45 10.62
C LEU A 149 5.51 -12.59 12.14
N GLY A 150 5.95 -11.55 12.85
CA GLY A 150 5.93 -11.51 14.32
C GLY A 150 4.52 -11.63 14.91
N ALA A 151 3.54 -10.97 14.31
CA ALA A 151 2.14 -11.11 14.70
C ALA A 151 1.61 -12.53 14.46
N ALA A 152 1.93 -13.13 13.31
CA ALA A 152 1.55 -14.51 12.99
C ALA A 152 2.17 -15.52 13.98
N VAL A 153 3.44 -15.35 14.37
CA VAL A 153 4.15 -16.18 15.35
C VAL A 153 3.46 -16.11 16.73
N ALA A 154 3.10 -14.90 17.16
CA ALA A 154 2.42 -14.69 18.45
C ALA A 154 1.06 -15.44 18.52
N VAL A 155 0.29 -15.40 17.44
CA VAL A 155 -0.99 -16.12 17.33
C VAL A 155 -0.76 -17.64 17.23
N LYS A 156 0.24 -18.06 16.45
CA LYS A 156 0.64 -19.47 16.33
C LYS A 156 0.97 -20.08 17.70
N GLU A 157 1.68 -19.36 18.58
CA GLU A 157 1.97 -19.85 19.94
C GLU A 157 0.71 -20.11 20.75
N LEU A 158 -0.33 -19.28 20.61
CA LEU A 158 -1.61 -19.49 21.28
C LEU A 158 -2.37 -20.69 20.70
N ILE A 159 -2.33 -20.89 19.39
CA ILE A 159 -2.92 -22.08 18.76
C ILE A 159 -2.18 -23.35 19.23
N ALA A 160 -0.85 -23.33 19.25
CA ALA A 160 -0.01 -24.43 19.73
C ALA A 160 -0.27 -24.79 21.20
N ALA A 161 -0.58 -23.78 22.03
CA ALA A 161 -0.93 -23.95 23.43
C ALA A 161 -2.40 -24.38 23.66
N GLY A 162 -3.19 -24.63 22.59
CA GLY A 162 -4.60 -24.97 22.66
C GLY A 162 -5.52 -23.85 23.16
N LYS A 163 -5.04 -22.61 23.20
CA LYS A 163 -5.79 -21.44 23.66
C LYS A 163 -6.65 -20.80 22.56
N LEU A 164 -6.29 -20.98 21.31
CA LEU A 164 -7.05 -20.59 20.13
C LEU A 164 -7.25 -21.81 19.22
N GLN A 165 -8.34 -21.82 18.46
CA GLN A 165 -8.65 -22.85 17.48
C GLN A 165 -8.86 -22.19 16.10
N GLY A 166 -8.34 -22.82 15.05
CA GLY A 166 -8.41 -22.35 13.67
C GLY A 166 -7.04 -22.32 13.00
N THR A 167 -6.91 -21.55 11.95
CA THR A 167 -5.70 -21.46 11.13
C THR A 167 -5.18 -20.03 11.09
N VAL A 168 -3.92 -19.81 11.42
CA VAL A 168 -3.19 -18.57 11.12
C VAL A 168 -2.36 -18.78 9.86
N ARG A 169 -2.37 -17.79 8.96
CA ARG A 169 -1.66 -17.86 7.68
C ARG A 169 -0.93 -16.56 7.40
N PHE A 170 0.38 -16.64 7.15
CA PHE A 170 1.18 -15.53 6.67
C PHE A 170 1.41 -15.68 5.17
N TYR A 171 1.19 -14.62 4.42
CA TYR A 171 1.49 -14.54 3.00
C TYR A 171 2.69 -13.64 2.78
N GLY A 172 3.82 -14.21 2.34
CA GLY A 172 4.96 -13.46 1.84
C GLY A 172 4.66 -12.98 0.43
N THR A 173 4.46 -11.67 0.27
CA THR A 173 3.94 -11.04 -0.94
C THR A 173 5.02 -10.15 -1.58
N PRO A 174 5.72 -10.64 -2.62
CA PRO A 174 6.75 -9.88 -3.33
C PRO A 174 6.14 -8.89 -4.32
N ALA A 175 6.96 -7.97 -4.80
CA ALA A 175 6.74 -7.17 -6.01
C ALA A 175 5.53 -6.22 -5.96
N GLU A 176 5.24 -5.63 -4.79
CA GLU A 176 4.19 -4.60 -4.64
C GLU A 176 4.51 -3.38 -5.50
N GLU A 177 5.76 -2.90 -5.47
CA GLU A 177 6.22 -1.63 -6.03
C GLU A 177 6.16 -1.53 -7.58
N SER A 178 5.87 -2.63 -8.28
CA SER A 178 5.91 -2.57 -9.76
C SER A 178 5.12 -3.62 -10.53
N VAL A 179 4.85 -4.79 -9.94
CA VAL A 179 4.26 -5.92 -10.66
C VAL A 179 2.86 -6.27 -10.15
N GLY A 180 2.60 -5.94 -8.88
CA GLY A 180 1.36 -6.33 -8.21
C GLY A 180 1.34 -7.85 -7.93
N GLY A 181 2.30 -8.33 -7.14
CA GLY A 181 2.44 -9.76 -6.84
C GLY A 181 1.20 -10.39 -6.26
N LYS A 182 0.43 -9.63 -5.45
CA LYS A 182 -0.82 -10.10 -4.84
C LYS A 182 -1.92 -10.41 -5.84
N LEU A 183 -1.95 -9.72 -7.00
CA LEU A 183 -2.92 -10.02 -8.06
C LEU A 183 -2.75 -11.44 -8.61
N TYR A 184 -1.49 -11.90 -8.76
CA TYR A 184 -1.20 -13.27 -9.16
C TYR A 184 -1.64 -14.28 -8.10
N MET A 185 -1.44 -13.96 -6.81
CA MET A 185 -1.91 -14.80 -5.70
C MET A 185 -3.44 -14.87 -5.64
N VAL A 186 -4.14 -13.75 -5.90
CA VAL A 186 -5.61 -13.70 -6.02
C VAL A 186 -6.07 -14.56 -7.20
N ARG A 187 -5.46 -14.41 -8.36
CA ARG A 187 -5.79 -15.17 -9.57
C ARG A 187 -5.69 -16.68 -9.34
N GLU A 188 -4.65 -17.13 -8.63
CA GLU A 188 -4.46 -18.55 -8.29
C GLU A 188 -5.38 -19.01 -7.13
N GLY A 189 -6.18 -18.10 -6.57
CA GLY A 189 -7.19 -18.43 -5.57
C GLY A 189 -6.65 -18.69 -4.18
N LEU A 190 -5.47 -18.17 -3.84
CA LEU A 190 -4.82 -18.42 -2.55
C LEU A 190 -5.59 -17.83 -1.35
N PHE A 191 -6.55 -16.94 -1.58
CA PHE A 191 -7.37 -16.31 -0.55
C PHE A 191 -8.80 -16.88 -0.42
N LYS A 192 -9.19 -17.87 -1.25
CA LYS A 192 -10.59 -18.35 -1.33
C LYS A 192 -11.14 -18.92 -0.02
N ASP A 193 -10.31 -19.52 0.81
CA ASP A 193 -10.69 -20.13 2.08
C ASP A 193 -10.42 -19.23 3.30
N VAL A 194 -9.92 -18.00 3.09
CA VAL A 194 -9.60 -17.04 4.15
C VAL A 194 -10.86 -16.30 4.59
N ASP A 195 -11.02 -16.12 5.91
CA ASP A 195 -12.16 -15.40 6.48
C ASP A 195 -11.90 -13.90 6.59
N VAL A 196 -10.68 -13.51 7.01
CA VAL A 196 -10.24 -12.11 7.15
C VAL A 196 -8.73 -12.04 6.91
N VAL A 197 -8.29 -11.01 6.22
CA VAL A 197 -6.88 -10.66 6.00
C VAL A 197 -6.55 -9.40 6.79
N LEU A 198 -5.38 -9.37 7.41
CA LEU A 198 -4.79 -8.17 7.98
C LEU A 198 -3.62 -7.71 7.13
N ALA A 199 -3.46 -6.40 7.02
CA ALA A 199 -2.28 -5.77 6.46
C ALA A 199 -1.96 -4.50 7.24
N TRP A 200 -0.74 -3.99 7.09
CA TRP A 200 -0.36 -2.72 7.64
C TRP A 200 0.62 -2.02 6.70
N HIS A 201 0.80 -0.73 6.84
CA HIS A 201 1.82 -0.05 6.05
C HIS A 201 2.66 0.88 6.94
N PRO A 202 4.00 0.91 6.77
CA PRO A 202 4.84 1.96 7.32
C PRO A 202 4.33 3.34 6.93
N SER A 203 4.33 4.27 7.90
CA SER A 203 3.76 5.61 7.70
C SER A 203 4.52 6.64 8.55
N ASP A 204 4.15 7.90 8.44
CA ASP A 204 4.58 8.98 9.33
C ASP A 204 3.59 9.26 10.47
N GLU A 205 2.43 8.57 10.46
CA GLU A 205 1.40 8.60 11.50
C GLU A 205 0.86 7.20 11.80
N THR A 206 0.29 7.02 13.01
CA THR A 206 -0.41 5.78 13.39
C THR A 206 -1.91 5.99 13.34
N LYS A 207 -2.62 5.26 12.46
CA LYS A 207 -4.07 5.37 12.24
C LYS A 207 -4.67 4.09 11.67
N ALA A 208 -5.94 3.83 11.94
CA ALA A 208 -6.75 2.89 11.16
C ALA A 208 -7.05 3.52 9.78
N ASP A 209 -6.89 2.76 8.71
CA ASP A 209 -6.99 3.28 7.35
C ASP A 209 -8.43 3.18 6.83
N THR A 210 -9.23 4.19 7.21
CA THR A 210 -10.63 4.34 6.79
C THR A 210 -10.79 4.98 5.41
N GLN A 211 -9.69 5.46 4.82
CA GLN A 211 -9.68 6.12 3.51
C GLN A 211 -9.24 5.15 2.42
N SER A 212 -9.96 5.15 1.29
CA SER A 212 -9.63 4.32 0.13
C SER A 212 -8.40 4.85 -0.61
N THR A 213 -7.78 4.00 -1.44
CA THR A 213 -6.71 4.34 -2.38
C THR A 213 -7.28 4.64 -3.77
N GLN A 214 -6.42 4.99 -4.73
CA GLN A 214 -6.84 5.14 -6.12
C GLN A 214 -6.75 3.82 -6.89
N ALA A 215 -7.72 3.58 -7.77
CA ALA A 215 -7.59 2.56 -8.80
C ALA A 215 -6.69 3.08 -9.93
N MET A 216 -5.91 2.17 -10.52
CA MET A 216 -5.02 2.51 -11.62
C MET A 216 -4.83 1.37 -12.62
N VAL A 217 -4.45 1.71 -13.87
CA VAL A 217 -3.95 0.75 -14.86
C VAL A 217 -2.66 1.28 -15.46
N ASP A 218 -1.67 0.42 -15.46
CA ASP A 218 -0.36 0.58 -16.10
C ASP A 218 -0.34 -0.21 -17.43
N PHE A 219 -0.02 0.47 -18.52
CA PHE A 219 0.01 -0.16 -19.83
C PHE A 219 1.03 0.48 -20.77
N VAL A 220 1.43 -0.30 -21.77
CA VAL A 220 2.31 0.13 -22.85
C VAL A 220 1.57 0.06 -24.16
N VAL A 221 1.75 1.10 -25.00
CA VAL A 221 1.33 1.08 -26.41
C VAL A 221 2.58 1.07 -27.29
N GLU A 222 2.65 0.10 -28.17
CA GLU A 222 3.69 -0.03 -29.20
C GLU A 222 3.07 0.18 -30.56
N PHE A 223 3.72 1.01 -31.36
CA PHE A 223 3.37 1.26 -32.77
C PHE A 223 4.43 0.65 -33.67
N ARG A 224 4.00 0.06 -34.78
CA ARG A 224 4.88 -0.54 -35.77
C ARG A 224 4.50 -0.02 -37.15
N GLY A 225 5.49 0.54 -37.82
CA GLY A 225 5.37 1.18 -39.14
C GLY A 225 6.32 0.53 -40.16
N LYS A 226 6.82 1.35 -41.05
CA LYS A 226 7.73 0.94 -42.12
C LYS A 226 8.78 2.01 -42.35
N THR A 227 10.05 1.63 -42.36
CA THR A 227 11.16 2.53 -42.67
C THR A 227 11.17 3.02 -44.13
N ALA A 228 11.66 4.21 -44.35
CA ALA A 228 12.03 4.78 -45.67
C ALA A 228 13.06 5.90 -45.43
N HIS A 229 13.73 6.32 -46.49
CA HIS A 229 14.61 7.47 -46.45
C HIS A 229 13.76 8.77 -46.36
N ALA A 230 13.85 9.48 -45.22
CA ALA A 230 12.93 10.59 -44.92
C ALA A 230 12.96 11.74 -45.91
N ALA A 231 14.06 11.95 -46.64
CA ALA A 231 14.16 12.98 -47.67
C ALA A 231 14.04 12.49 -49.11
N PHE A 232 14.36 11.25 -49.37
CA PHE A 232 14.43 10.72 -50.76
C PHE A 232 13.12 10.07 -51.21
N ASP A 233 12.53 9.19 -50.36
CA ASP A 233 11.32 8.45 -50.70
C ASP A 233 10.37 8.26 -49.52
N PRO A 234 10.06 9.31 -48.73
CA PRO A 234 9.25 9.22 -47.52
C PRO A 234 7.86 8.60 -47.75
N TRP A 235 7.29 8.71 -48.94
CA TRP A 235 5.98 8.13 -49.28
C TRP A 235 5.98 6.60 -49.26
N ASN A 236 7.14 5.93 -49.25
CA ASN A 236 7.28 4.50 -49.06
C ASN A 236 7.30 4.08 -47.58
N GLY A 237 7.47 5.03 -46.67
CA GLY A 237 7.47 4.81 -45.21
C GLY A 237 6.08 4.94 -44.58
N ARG A 238 5.98 4.46 -43.32
CA ARG A 238 4.87 4.70 -42.40
C ARG A 238 5.45 4.93 -41.03
N SER A 239 5.28 6.13 -40.49
CA SER A 239 5.90 6.52 -39.25
C SER A 239 5.13 5.99 -38.04
N ALA A 240 5.76 5.09 -37.30
CA ALA A 240 5.26 4.63 -35.99
C ALA A 240 5.21 5.77 -34.99
N LEU A 241 6.14 6.75 -35.08
CA LEU A 241 6.15 7.93 -34.22
C LEU A 241 4.92 8.81 -34.45
N ASP A 242 4.47 8.99 -35.72
CA ASP A 242 3.27 9.77 -36.01
C ASP A 242 2.03 9.13 -35.34
N GLY A 243 1.92 7.79 -35.36
CA GLY A 243 0.86 7.07 -34.67
C GLY A 243 0.90 7.31 -33.15
N LEU A 244 2.10 7.31 -32.54
CA LEU A 244 2.30 7.59 -31.14
C LEU A 244 1.96 9.06 -30.79
N GLU A 245 2.37 10.04 -31.61
CA GLU A 245 2.08 11.45 -31.41
C GLU A 245 0.57 11.73 -31.50
N ILE A 246 -0.13 11.17 -32.48
CA ILE A 246 -1.58 11.27 -32.58
C ILE A 246 -2.25 10.68 -31.33
N PHE A 247 -1.80 9.52 -30.85
CA PHE A 247 -2.32 8.90 -29.63
C PHE A 247 -2.10 9.78 -28.39
N THR A 248 -0.88 10.28 -28.17
CA THR A 248 -0.59 11.12 -27.00
C THR A 248 -1.33 12.44 -27.07
N HIS A 249 -1.51 13.00 -28.25
CA HIS A 249 -2.32 14.20 -28.47
C HIS A 249 -3.81 13.94 -28.12
N ALA A 250 -4.38 12.85 -28.61
CA ALA A 250 -5.75 12.44 -28.28
C ALA A 250 -5.92 12.21 -26.76
N LEU A 251 -4.94 11.56 -26.09
CA LEU A 251 -4.92 11.36 -24.65
C LEU A 251 -4.91 12.70 -23.89
N ASN A 252 -4.13 13.68 -24.36
CA ASN A 252 -4.10 15.00 -23.75
C ASN A 252 -5.42 15.76 -23.95
N MET A 253 -6.06 15.66 -25.12
CA MET A 253 -7.38 16.24 -25.37
C MET A 253 -8.45 15.62 -24.48
N MET A 254 -8.36 14.32 -24.15
CA MET A 254 -9.30 13.64 -23.27
C MET A 254 -9.35 14.27 -21.87
N ARG A 255 -8.29 14.94 -21.40
CA ARG A 255 -8.20 15.58 -20.07
C ARG A 255 -9.32 16.61 -19.83
N GLU A 256 -9.81 17.27 -20.89
CA GLU A 256 -10.93 18.22 -20.81
C GLU A 256 -12.29 17.54 -20.56
N HIS A 257 -12.38 16.21 -20.76
CA HIS A 257 -13.61 15.45 -20.79
C HIS A 257 -13.62 14.26 -19.83
N VAL A 258 -12.94 14.41 -18.68
CA VAL A 258 -12.86 13.43 -17.60
C VAL A 258 -13.14 14.11 -16.25
N ARG A 259 -13.42 13.32 -15.22
CA ARG A 259 -13.63 13.82 -13.85
C ARG A 259 -12.35 14.50 -13.33
N PRO A 260 -12.44 15.50 -12.43
CA PRO A 260 -11.27 16.18 -11.85
C PRO A 260 -10.34 15.24 -11.06
N THR A 261 -10.82 14.08 -10.64
CA THR A 261 -10.08 13.04 -9.92
C THR A 261 -9.19 12.20 -10.83
N VAL A 262 -9.46 12.15 -12.14
CA VAL A 262 -8.67 11.38 -13.10
C VAL A 262 -7.25 11.94 -13.23
N ARG A 263 -6.27 11.04 -13.28
CA ARG A 263 -4.88 11.35 -13.60
C ARG A 263 -4.40 10.45 -14.72
N MET A 264 -3.71 11.04 -15.69
CA MET A 264 -3.11 10.35 -16.82
C MET A 264 -1.67 10.82 -16.99
N HIS A 265 -0.73 9.90 -16.99
CA HIS A 265 0.69 10.18 -17.13
C HIS A 265 1.27 9.28 -18.21
N TYR A 266 2.26 9.77 -18.96
CA TYR A 266 2.97 8.92 -19.91
C TYR A 266 4.43 9.35 -20.08
N VAL A 267 5.23 8.40 -20.53
CA VAL A 267 6.63 8.58 -20.93
C VAL A 267 6.82 7.90 -22.27
N ILE A 268 7.36 8.65 -23.25
CA ILE A 268 7.81 8.05 -24.52
C ILE A 268 9.08 7.29 -24.23
N LYS A 269 9.07 5.99 -24.50
CA LYS A 269 10.19 5.05 -24.27
C LYS A 269 11.03 4.84 -25.51
N ASP A 270 10.43 5.02 -26.68
CA ASP A 270 11.07 4.89 -27.98
C ASP A 270 10.32 5.76 -29.00
N GLY A 271 11.04 6.46 -29.88
CA GLY A 271 10.50 7.35 -30.92
C GLY A 271 11.32 7.29 -32.21
N GLY A 272 12.15 6.27 -32.39
CA GLY A 272 13.07 6.10 -33.53
C GLY A 272 14.49 6.55 -33.22
N ASP A 273 15.45 6.20 -34.10
CA ASP A 273 16.88 6.33 -33.87
C ASP A 273 17.48 7.61 -34.46
N VAL A 274 17.14 7.94 -35.70
CA VAL A 274 17.75 9.04 -36.44
C VAL A 274 16.71 9.77 -37.31
N PRO A 275 16.82 11.12 -37.49
CA PRO A 275 15.77 11.90 -38.14
C PRO A 275 15.68 11.72 -39.66
N ASN A 276 16.68 11.13 -40.30
CA ASN A 276 16.70 10.88 -41.75
C ASN A 276 16.14 9.52 -42.14
N VAL A 277 15.61 8.77 -41.19
CA VAL A 277 14.90 7.48 -41.41
C VAL A 277 13.51 7.58 -40.80
N VAL A 278 12.47 7.24 -41.59
CA VAL A 278 11.09 7.16 -41.07
C VAL A 278 11.04 6.08 -39.98
N PRO A 279 10.62 6.40 -38.74
CA PRO A 279 10.61 5.45 -37.64
C PRO A 279 9.61 4.30 -37.88
N ASP A 280 10.06 3.05 -37.84
CA ASP A 280 9.20 1.86 -37.94
C ASP A 280 8.77 1.29 -36.59
N HIS A 281 9.29 1.86 -35.50
CA HIS A 281 8.94 1.48 -34.12
C HIS A 281 8.82 2.72 -33.24
N ALA A 282 7.76 2.75 -32.42
CA ALA A 282 7.61 3.73 -31.35
C ALA A 282 6.89 3.12 -30.16
N LYS A 283 7.19 3.58 -28.94
CA LYS A 283 6.68 3.02 -27.71
C LYS A 283 6.40 4.07 -26.66
N VAL A 284 5.23 4.04 -26.06
CA VAL A 284 4.83 4.90 -24.94
C VAL A 284 4.32 4.06 -23.76
N TRP A 285 4.75 4.44 -22.57
CA TRP A 285 4.30 3.86 -21.30
C TRP A 285 3.34 4.83 -20.64
N VAL A 286 2.17 4.36 -20.22
CA VAL A 286 1.04 5.18 -19.79
C VAL A 286 0.44 4.64 -18.49
N TRP A 287 0.10 5.53 -17.58
CA TRP A 287 -0.68 5.25 -16.38
C TRP A 287 -1.97 6.07 -16.40
N VAL A 288 -3.10 5.42 -16.11
CA VAL A 288 -4.42 6.04 -15.94
C VAL A 288 -4.94 5.70 -14.56
N ARG A 289 -5.38 6.72 -13.81
CA ARG A 289 -5.87 6.58 -12.44
C ARG A 289 -7.20 7.30 -12.25
N ASP A 290 -8.05 6.76 -11.38
CA ASP A 290 -9.22 7.45 -10.82
C ASP A 290 -9.55 6.86 -9.43
N THR A 291 -10.56 7.40 -8.80
CA THR A 291 -11.00 6.99 -7.45
C THR A 291 -11.73 5.65 -7.42
N LYS A 292 -12.15 5.11 -8.59
CA LYS A 292 -12.92 3.85 -8.73
C LYS A 292 -12.49 3.08 -9.97
N HIS A 293 -12.39 1.75 -9.82
CA HIS A 293 -12.03 0.84 -10.92
C HIS A 293 -13.04 0.89 -12.07
N GLU A 294 -14.35 1.10 -11.80
CA GLU A 294 -15.35 1.23 -12.86
C GLU A 294 -15.04 2.44 -13.76
N SER A 295 -14.65 3.58 -13.15
CA SER A 295 -14.25 4.76 -13.92
C SER A 295 -12.96 4.50 -14.71
N VAL A 296 -12.00 3.79 -14.14
CA VAL A 296 -10.77 3.39 -14.85
C VAL A 296 -11.10 2.48 -16.04
N ASN A 297 -12.03 1.53 -15.88
CA ASN A 297 -12.51 0.68 -16.98
C ASN A 297 -13.12 1.50 -18.13
N GLU A 298 -14.00 2.47 -17.81
CA GLU A 298 -14.57 3.39 -18.80
C GLU A 298 -13.48 4.20 -19.55
N LEU A 299 -12.48 4.68 -18.83
CA LEU A 299 -11.34 5.40 -19.40
C LEU A 299 -10.53 4.50 -20.32
N MET A 300 -10.28 3.26 -19.93
CA MET A 300 -9.53 2.29 -20.73
C MET A 300 -10.23 1.93 -22.04
N GLU A 301 -11.58 1.88 -22.06
CA GLU A 301 -12.33 1.70 -23.31
C GLU A 301 -12.13 2.88 -24.27
N ARG A 302 -12.07 4.10 -23.76
CA ARG A 302 -11.76 5.29 -24.58
C ARG A 302 -10.31 5.26 -25.07
N VAL A 303 -9.36 4.87 -24.21
CA VAL A 303 -7.93 4.72 -24.55
C VAL A 303 -7.76 3.69 -25.68
N ARG A 304 -8.42 2.53 -25.61
CA ARG A 304 -8.37 1.51 -26.68
C ARG A 304 -8.84 2.06 -28.04
N LYS A 305 -9.92 2.85 -28.06
CA LYS A 305 -10.40 3.52 -29.28
C LYS A 305 -9.40 4.55 -29.81
N MET A 306 -8.71 5.29 -28.93
CA MET A 306 -7.67 6.25 -29.34
C MET A 306 -6.47 5.52 -29.95
N VAL A 307 -6.03 4.41 -29.39
CA VAL A 307 -4.95 3.57 -29.94
C VAL A 307 -5.32 3.09 -31.35
N GLN A 308 -6.53 2.57 -31.52
CA GLN A 308 -7.02 2.12 -32.84
C GLN A 308 -7.12 3.29 -33.84
N GLY A 309 -7.70 4.42 -33.42
CA GLY A 309 -7.85 5.60 -34.27
C GLY A 309 -6.53 6.20 -34.71
N SER A 310 -5.54 6.27 -33.81
CA SER A 310 -4.20 6.77 -34.12
C SER A 310 -3.43 5.85 -35.06
N ALA A 311 -3.56 4.53 -34.89
CA ALA A 311 -2.97 3.55 -35.80
C ALA A 311 -3.54 3.67 -37.22
N LEU A 312 -4.87 3.79 -37.35
CA LEU A 312 -5.54 4.00 -38.62
C LEU A 312 -5.13 5.30 -39.30
N ALA A 313 -5.02 6.40 -38.53
CA ALA A 313 -4.68 7.72 -39.07
C ALA A 313 -3.23 7.78 -39.60
N ALA A 314 -2.30 7.05 -38.97
CA ALA A 314 -0.90 6.99 -39.37
C ALA A 314 -0.59 5.83 -40.33
N ASP A 315 -1.59 4.99 -40.68
CA ASP A 315 -1.44 3.78 -41.49
C ASP A 315 -0.35 2.82 -40.94
N VAL A 316 -0.42 2.56 -39.61
CA VAL A 316 0.51 1.70 -38.86
C VAL A 316 -0.24 0.67 -38.02
N GLU A 317 0.48 -0.32 -37.50
CA GLU A 317 -0.06 -1.25 -36.49
C GLU A 317 0.13 -0.70 -35.08
N ALA A 318 -0.81 -0.98 -34.17
CA ALA A 318 -0.65 -0.65 -32.76
C ALA A 318 -1.10 -1.80 -31.83
N THR A 319 -0.37 -1.98 -30.75
CA THR A 319 -0.67 -2.97 -29.71
C THR A 319 -0.69 -2.30 -28.34
N LEU A 320 -1.77 -2.49 -27.56
CA LEU A 320 -1.86 -2.09 -26.18
C LEU A 320 -1.69 -3.31 -25.28
N ARG A 321 -0.74 -3.28 -24.36
CA ARG A 321 -0.51 -4.33 -23.35
C ARG A 321 -0.59 -3.76 -21.96
N ILE A 322 -1.50 -4.26 -21.14
CA ILE A 322 -1.54 -3.99 -19.69
C ILE A 322 -0.30 -4.63 -19.06
N GLN A 323 0.40 -3.88 -18.19
CA GLN A 323 1.53 -4.37 -17.44
C GLN A 323 1.09 -4.82 -16.05
N SER A 324 0.35 -3.93 -15.36
CA SER A 324 -0.24 -4.16 -14.04
C SER A 324 -1.38 -3.14 -13.80
N GLY A 325 -1.98 -3.19 -12.66
CA GLY A 325 -2.91 -2.17 -12.18
C GLY A 325 -3.65 -2.65 -10.95
N ASP A 326 -4.16 -1.72 -10.19
CA ASP A 326 -4.81 -1.97 -8.91
C ASP A 326 -6.24 -1.45 -8.92
N TYR A 327 -7.13 -2.14 -8.21
CA TYR A 327 -8.39 -1.56 -7.80
C TYR A 327 -8.16 -0.54 -6.69
N GLU A 328 -9.16 0.27 -6.37
CA GLU A 328 -9.15 1.04 -5.12
C GLU A 328 -9.35 0.12 -3.90
N MET A 329 -8.78 0.50 -2.75
CA MET A 329 -8.98 -0.25 -1.50
C MET A 329 -10.46 -0.30 -1.13
N LEU A 330 -10.99 -1.49 -0.94
CA LEU A 330 -12.31 -1.72 -0.37
C LEU A 330 -12.20 -1.71 1.15
N VAL A 331 -12.42 -0.55 1.75
CA VAL A 331 -12.32 -0.36 3.20
C VAL A 331 -13.44 -1.10 3.93
N ASN A 332 -13.11 -1.83 5.00
CA ASN A 332 -14.07 -2.47 5.90
C ASN A 332 -14.14 -1.71 7.24
N GLN A 333 -15.12 -0.85 7.40
CA GLN A 333 -15.26 0.03 8.56
C GLN A 333 -15.42 -0.74 9.89
N ALA A 334 -16.08 -1.90 9.88
CA ALA A 334 -16.18 -2.76 11.07
C ALA A 334 -14.81 -3.28 11.49
N GLY A 335 -13.98 -3.65 10.52
CA GLY A 335 -12.59 -4.06 10.74
C GLY A 335 -11.72 -2.92 11.27
N GLU A 336 -11.86 -1.73 10.68
CA GLU A 336 -11.08 -0.55 11.11
C GLU A 336 -11.43 -0.12 12.54
N ARG A 337 -12.70 -0.20 12.95
CA ARG A 337 -13.10 -0.01 14.36
C ARG A 337 -12.45 -1.03 15.30
N LEU A 338 -12.28 -2.27 14.87
CA LEU A 338 -11.59 -3.29 15.65
C LEU A 338 -10.10 -2.99 15.78
N LEU A 339 -9.43 -2.60 14.70
CA LEU A 339 -8.02 -2.14 14.70
C LEU A 339 -7.84 -0.93 15.62
N GLN A 340 -8.70 0.09 15.51
CA GLN A 340 -8.65 1.28 16.38
C GLN A 340 -8.72 0.90 17.85
N SER A 341 -9.64 0.00 18.23
CA SER A 341 -9.78 -0.44 19.62
C SER A 341 -8.51 -1.10 20.16
N ASN A 342 -7.77 -1.81 19.31
CA ASN A 342 -6.52 -2.45 19.66
C ASN A 342 -5.35 -1.47 19.72
N MET A 343 -5.30 -0.48 18.83
CA MET A 343 -4.33 0.62 18.92
C MET A 343 -4.51 1.43 20.20
N ASP A 344 -5.76 1.77 20.54
CA ASP A 344 -6.07 2.51 21.78
C ASP A 344 -5.68 1.70 23.02
N TRP A 345 -5.84 0.38 22.98
CA TRP A 345 -5.44 -0.52 24.06
C TRP A 345 -3.92 -0.66 24.18
N VAL A 346 -3.18 -0.80 23.06
CA VAL A 346 -1.71 -0.89 23.05
C VAL A 346 -1.10 0.46 23.48
N GLY A 347 -1.76 1.57 23.16
CA GLY A 347 -1.35 2.92 23.50
C GLY A 347 -0.28 3.50 22.56
N PRO A 348 0.22 4.70 22.83
CA PRO A 348 1.13 5.43 21.96
C PRO A 348 2.56 4.88 21.99
N ILE A 349 3.30 5.03 20.88
CA ILE A 349 4.74 4.74 20.82
C ILE A 349 5.51 5.84 21.55
N GLN A 350 6.49 5.45 22.37
CA GLN A 350 7.37 6.39 23.09
C GLN A 350 8.72 6.51 22.39
N TYR A 351 9.11 7.73 22.05
CA TYR A 351 10.40 8.04 21.43
C TYR A 351 11.33 8.74 22.42
N THR A 352 12.63 8.40 22.36
CA THR A 352 13.67 9.03 23.19
C THR A 352 14.04 10.42 22.64
N ALA A 353 14.80 11.19 23.41
CA ALA A 353 15.31 12.49 22.95
C ALA A 353 16.23 12.35 21.74
N GLU A 354 17.07 11.28 21.70
CA GLU A 354 17.94 10.99 20.57
C GLU A 354 17.16 10.62 19.31
N GLU A 355 16.09 9.85 19.44
CA GLU A 355 15.20 9.50 18.31
C GLU A 355 14.46 10.73 17.78
N GLN A 356 14.06 11.65 18.65
CA GLN A 356 13.47 12.92 18.23
C GLN A 356 14.49 13.82 17.52
N GLU A 357 15.74 13.88 17.97
CA GLU A 357 16.79 14.65 17.29
C GLU A 357 17.17 14.03 15.95
N PHE A 358 17.23 12.70 15.87
CA PHE A 358 17.41 11.98 14.61
C PHE A 358 16.30 12.36 13.60
N ALA A 359 15.04 12.34 14.03
CA ALA A 359 13.90 12.68 13.20
C ALA A 359 13.93 14.15 12.73
N LYS A 360 14.24 15.10 13.65
CA LYS A 360 14.36 16.52 13.31
C LYS A 360 15.53 16.80 12.39
N THR A 361 16.62 16.03 12.49
CA THR A 361 17.74 16.14 11.55
C THR A 361 17.34 15.73 10.15
N ILE A 362 16.62 14.60 9.97
CA ILE A 362 16.04 14.21 8.67
C ILE A 362 15.15 15.33 8.12
N GLN A 363 14.26 15.88 8.95
CA GLN A 363 13.35 16.96 8.54
C GLN A 363 14.10 18.22 8.12
N ARG A 364 15.18 18.59 8.80
CA ARG A 364 16.06 19.69 8.41
C ARG A 364 16.75 19.46 7.07
N GLU A 365 17.30 18.25 6.85
CA GLU A 365 17.97 17.87 5.61
C GLU A 365 16.99 17.78 4.40
N THR A 366 15.72 17.54 4.67
CA THR A 366 14.65 17.50 3.65
C THR A 366 13.88 18.82 3.53
N HIS A 367 14.27 19.86 4.26
CA HIS A 367 13.63 21.18 4.26
C HIS A 367 12.14 21.18 4.62
N ILE A 368 11.73 20.28 5.52
CA ILE A 368 10.38 20.22 6.08
C ILE A 368 10.36 20.67 7.53
N GLU A 369 9.18 20.98 8.05
CA GLU A 369 9.00 21.46 9.44
C GLU A 369 9.49 20.41 10.45
N GLN A 370 10.33 20.83 11.42
CA GLN A 370 10.98 19.95 12.39
C GLN A 370 10.02 19.56 13.55
N LYS A 371 9.04 18.72 13.26
CA LYS A 371 8.07 18.17 14.22
C LYS A 371 8.54 16.91 14.93
N GLY A 372 9.57 16.24 14.41
CA GLY A 372 10.07 14.97 14.94
C GLY A 372 9.15 13.80 14.64
N MET A 373 9.15 12.80 15.53
CA MET A 373 8.27 11.63 15.49
C MET A 373 6.99 11.92 16.27
N SER A 374 5.84 11.47 15.76
CA SER A 374 4.59 11.42 16.53
C SER A 374 4.28 9.97 16.92
N GLY A 375 4.29 9.64 18.20
CA GLY A 375 3.86 8.32 18.67
C GLY A 375 2.36 8.21 18.96
N ALA A 376 1.61 9.27 18.75
CA ALA A 376 0.17 9.32 19.05
C ALA A 376 -0.62 8.43 18.08
N VAL A 377 -1.63 7.75 18.61
CA VAL A 377 -2.66 7.08 17.80
C VAL A 377 -3.68 8.13 17.39
N LYS A 378 -3.93 8.25 16.08
CA LYS A 378 -4.99 9.12 15.58
C LYS A 378 -6.36 8.52 15.90
N PRO A 379 -7.35 9.33 16.26
CA PRO A 379 -8.72 8.84 16.43
C PRO A 379 -9.27 8.33 15.10
N LEU A 380 -10.14 7.33 15.18
CA LEU A 380 -10.83 6.80 14.00
C LEU A 380 -11.59 7.92 13.26
N ASN A 381 -11.35 8.02 11.97
CA ASN A 381 -12.09 8.91 11.09
C ASN A 381 -13.22 8.12 10.39
N GLU A 382 -14.43 8.15 10.93
CA GLU A 382 -15.58 7.44 10.35
C GLU A 382 -16.13 8.08 9.07
N HIS A 383 -15.70 9.30 8.74
CA HIS A 383 -16.13 10.06 7.57
C HIS A 383 -14.91 10.55 6.78
N PRO A 384 -14.12 9.64 6.22
CA PRO A 384 -12.94 10.02 5.46
C PRO A 384 -13.36 10.82 4.21
N GLY A 385 -12.46 11.67 3.75
CA GLY A 385 -12.58 12.35 2.47
C GLY A 385 -12.51 11.40 1.26
N GLY A 386 -12.26 11.97 0.09
CA GLY A 386 -11.96 11.16 -1.11
C GLY A 386 -10.71 10.30 -0.92
N PRO A 387 -10.42 9.38 -1.85
CA PRO A 387 -9.26 8.48 -1.78
C PRO A 387 -7.95 9.24 -1.63
N GLU A 388 -7.01 8.67 -0.88
CA GLU A 388 -5.62 9.14 -0.85
C GLU A 388 -4.94 8.91 -2.20
N GLY A 389 -3.84 9.64 -2.47
CA GLY A 389 -3.22 9.68 -3.80
C GLY A 389 -2.45 8.42 -4.22
N GLY A 390 -2.26 7.43 -3.34
CA GLY A 390 -1.54 6.19 -3.61
C GLY A 390 -2.42 5.08 -4.19
N SER A 391 -1.76 4.02 -4.68
CA SER A 391 -2.35 2.73 -5.05
C SER A 391 -1.56 1.63 -4.36
N THR A 392 -2.15 0.46 -4.17
CA THR A 392 -1.49 -0.72 -3.62
C THR A 392 -2.21 -1.98 -4.10
N ASP A 393 -1.49 -3.05 -4.34
CA ASP A 393 -2.05 -4.34 -4.72
C ASP A 393 -2.73 -5.10 -3.55
N VAL A 394 -2.62 -4.59 -2.30
CA VAL A 394 -3.47 -4.99 -1.16
C VAL A 394 -4.94 -4.71 -1.46
N ALA A 395 -5.22 -3.67 -2.23
CA ALA A 395 -6.57 -3.32 -2.67
C ALA A 395 -7.23 -4.48 -3.44
N ASP A 396 -6.51 -5.13 -4.33
CA ASP A 396 -7.04 -6.26 -5.10
C ASP A 396 -7.39 -7.47 -4.20
N VAL A 397 -6.62 -7.68 -3.13
CA VAL A 397 -7.01 -8.66 -2.10
C VAL A 397 -8.32 -8.25 -1.43
N SER A 398 -8.51 -6.95 -1.16
CA SER A 398 -9.70 -6.42 -0.46
C SER A 398 -11.02 -6.62 -1.22
N TRP A 399 -10.98 -6.82 -2.54
CA TRP A 399 -12.16 -7.15 -3.36
C TRP A 399 -12.47 -8.65 -3.39
N ASN A 400 -11.61 -9.50 -2.81
CA ASN A 400 -11.76 -10.96 -2.80
C ASN A 400 -12.01 -11.54 -1.40
N VAL A 401 -11.54 -10.84 -0.36
CA VAL A 401 -11.69 -11.20 1.04
C VAL A 401 -11.65 -9.93 1.89
N PRO A 402 -12.37 -9.84 3.03
CA PRO A 402 -12.27 -8.67 3.91
C PRO A 402 -10.83 -8.40 4.33
N VAL A 403 -10.33 -7.18 4.09
CA VAL A 403 -9.01 -6.72 4.54
C VAL A 403 -9.18 -5.65 5.60
N LEU A 404 -8.41 -5.74 6.67
CA LEU A 404 -8.25 -4.76 7.73
C LEU A 404 -6.86 -4.15 7.59
N HIS A 405 -6.76 -2.84 7.47
CA HIS A 405 -5.51 -2.16 7.16
C HIS A 405 -5.17 -1.04 8.16
N VAL A 406 -3.91 -0.99 8.61
CA VAL A 406 -3.45 0.02 9.57
C VAL A 406 -2.14 0.64 9.12
N SER A 407 -2.06 1.96 9.17
CA SER A 407 -0.81 2.70 9.03
C SER A 407 -0.12 2.85 10.39
N VAL A 408 1.18 2.62 10.45
CA VAL A 408 1.97 2.76 11.68
C VAL A 408 3.20 3.62 11.43
N VAL A 409 3.43 4.57 12.32
CA VAL A 409 4.57 5.49 12.23
C VAL A 409 5.91 4.75 12.29
N THR A 410 6.73 4.95 11.26
CA THR A 410 8.09 4.40 11.13
C THR A 410 9.10 5.45 10.69
N ALA A 411 8.62 6.61 10.23
CA ALA A 411 9.43 7.72 9.73
C ALA A 411 8.95 9.06 10.34
N PRO A 412 9.78 10.12 10.32
CA PRO A 412 9.39 11.44 10.82
C PRO A 412 8.16 12.02 10.12
N LEU A 413 7.35 12.79 10.85
CA LEU A 413 6.17 13.48 10.30
C LEU A 413 6.49 14.23 9.00
N ASN A 414 5.63 14.08 8.00
CA ASN A 414 5.74 14.67 6.67
C ASN A 414 6.98 14.22 5.86
N SER A 415 7.61 13.10 6.20
CA SER A 415 8.69 12.53 5.40
C SER A 415 8.23 12.25 3.97
N PRO A 416 9.02 12.60 2.94
CA PRO A 416 8.72 12.17 1.58
C PRO A 416 8.90 10.66 1.45
N TRP A 417 7.87 9.97 0.93
CA TRP A 417 7.91 8.54 0.63
C TRP A 417 8.63 8.28 -0.70
N HIS A 418 9.04 7.02 -0.92
CA HIS A 418 9.90 6.61 -2.03
C HIS A 418 11.20 7.43 -2.09
N ALA A 419 11.71 7.80 -0.91
CA ALA A 419 12.85 8.67 -0.75
C ALA A 419 13.78 8.20 0.39
N TRP A 420 14.98 8.75 0.42
CA TRP A 420 16.03 8.37 1.38
C TRP A 420 15.64 8.45 2.87
N PRO A 421 14.74 9.39 3.34
CA PRO A 421 14.37 9.46 4.75
C PRO A 421 13.70 8.19 5.27
N VAL A 422 12.82 7.59 4.45
CA VAL A 422 12.14 6.34 4.80
C VAL A 422 13.13 5.18 4.82
N ALA A 423 14.02 5.09 3.83
CA ALA A 423 15.07 4.08 3.81
C ALA A 423 16.01 4.19 5.02
N ALA A 424 16.41 5.41 5.42
CA ALA A 424 17.19 5.65 6.63
C ALA A 424 16.46 5.19 7.89
N SER A 425 15.19 5.58 8.02
CA SER A 425 14.33 5.27 9.18
C SER A 425 14.10 3.76 9.33
N GLY A 426 13.95 3.04 8.22
CA GLY A 426 13.75 1.59 8.20
C GLY A 426 14.89 0.76 8.80
N GLY A 427 16.11 1.30 8.84
CA GLY A 427 17.27 0.70 9.50
C GLY A 427 17.55 1.21 10.92
N MET A 428 16.69 2.08 11.47
CA MET A 428 16.91 2.75 12.76
C MET A 428 15.88 2.37 13.81
N SER A 429 16.16 2.67 15.07
CA SER A 429 15.29 2.37 16.21
C SER A 429 13.87 2.94 16.07
N ILE A 430 13.70 4.08 15.39
CA ILE A 430 12.37 4.67 15.10
C ILE A 430 11.52 3.73 14.23
N GLY A 431 12.08 3.16 13.18
CA GLY A 431 11.43 2.14 12.35
C GLY A 431 11.16 0.85 13.12
N HIS A 432 12.15 0.37 13.90
CA HIS A 432 12.01 -0.85 14.73
C HIS A 432 10.93 -0.73 15.81
N LYS A 433 10.69 0.47 16.35
CA LYS A 433 9.57 0.72 17.27
C LYS A 433 8.23 0.62 16.55
N GLY A 434 8.14 1.17 15.33
CA GLY A 434 6.96 1.03 14.49
C GLY A 434 6.66 -0.44 14.13
N LEU A 435 7.69 -1.19 13.71
CA LEU A 435 7.60 -2.64 13.49
C LEU A 435 7.01 -3.38 14.69
N THR A 436 7.60 -3.16 15.88
CA THR A 436 7.16 -3.83 17.11
C THR A 436 5.73 -3.45 17.47
N TYR A 437 5.37 -2.18 17.29
CA TYR A 437 4.02 -1.69 17.54
C TYR A 437 3.01 -2.32 16.57
N ALA A 438 3.31 -2.32 15.28
CA ALA A 438 2.46 -2.95 14.27
C ALA A 438 2.22 -4.44 14.59
N ALA A 439 3.28 -5.19 14.89
CA ALA A 439 3.18 -6.59 15.28
C ALA A 439 2.25 -6.81 16.48
N LYS A 440 2.29 -5.94 17.51
CA LYS A 440 1.41 -6.02 18.68
C LYS A 440 -0.06 -5.76 18.34
N VAL A 441 -0.33 -4.68 17.60
CA VAL A 441 -1.70 -4.32 17.19
C VAL A 441 -2.31 -5.41 16.33
N LEU A 442 -1.56 -5.91 15.35
CA LEU A 442 -2.00 -6.97 14.45
C LEU A 442 -2.24 -8.29 15.21
N ALA A 443 -1.30 -8.69 16.10
CA ALA A 443 -1.48 -9.89 16.93
C ALA A 443 -2.72 -9.77 17.84
N ALA A 444 -2.92 -8.63 18.49
CA ALA A 444 -4.10 -8.38 19.33
C ALA A 444 -5.40 -8.43 18.53
N THR A 445 -5.42 -7.86 17.33
CA THR A 445 -6.58 -7.89 16.43
C THR A 445 -6.87 -9.31 15.92
N MET A 446 -5.82 -10.06 15.58
CA MET A 446 -5.99 -11.48 15.21
C MET A 446 -6.59 -12.30 16.35
N VAL A 447 -6.15 -12.09 17.61
CA VAL A 447 -6.75 -12.77 18.77
C VAL A 447 -8.25 -12.46 18.88
N ASP A 448 -8.64 -11.18 18.73
CA ASP A 448 -10.07 -10.82 18.71
C ASP A 448 -10.82 -11.54 17.59
N LEU A 449 -10.22 -11.62 16.40
CA LEU A 449 -10.82 -12.33 15.26
C LEU A 449 -10.94 -13.84 15.51
N PHE A 450 -10.06 -14.48 16.26
CA PHE A 450 -10.20 -15.88 16.66
C PHE A 450 -11.27 -16.09 17.72
N GLU A 451 -11.35 -15.20 18.72
CA GLU A 451 -12.22 -15.36 19.89
C GLU A 451 -13.65 -14.83 19.68
N GLN A 452 -13.87 -13.85 18.78
CA GLN A 452 -15.14 -13.13 18.64
C GLN A 452 -15.79 -13.41 17.27
N PRO A 453 -16.58 -14.49 17.13
CA PRO A 453 -17.24 -14.83 15.87
C PRO A 453 -18.22 -13.76 15.39
N GLU A 454 -18.83 -12.97 16.32
CA GLU A 454 -19.71 -11.86 15.99
C GLU A 454 -18.97 -10.73 15.26
N LYS A 455 -17.71 -10.45 15.58
CA LYS A 455 -16.89 -9.46 14.88
C LYS A 455 -16.56 -9.91 13.46
N ARG A 456 -16.18 -11.20 13.29
CA ARG A 456 -15.99 -11.74 11.93
C ARG A 456 -17.27 -11.69 11.11
N ALA A 457 -18.42 -11.98 11.73
CA ALA A 457 -19.72 -11.90 11.04
C ALA A 457 -20.10 -10.47 10.65
N GLU A 458 -19.77 -9.46 11.47
CA GLU A 458 -19.97 -8.04 11.16
C GLU A 458 -19.11 -7.62 9.95
N ILE A 459 -17.81 -7.91 10.00
CA ILE A 459 -16.83 -7.65 8.93
C ILE A 459 -17.28 -8.33 7.62
N ARG A 460 -17.71 -9.59 7.70
CA ARG A 460 -18.15 -10.36 6.54
C ARG A 460 -19.41 -9.78 5.90
N ARG A 461 -20.40 -9.39 6.70
CA ARG A 461 -21.65 -8.78 6.18
C ARG A 461 -21.37 -7.46 5.44
N GLU A 462 -20.48 -6.62 5.99
CA GLU A 462 -20.10 -5.38 5.33
C GLU A 462 -19.40 -5.65 3.99
N PHE A 463 -18.46 -6.59 3.96
CA PHE A 463 -17.77 -7.00 2.74
C PHE A 463 -18.74 -7.53 1.67
N GLU A 464 -19.65 -8.44 2.03
CA GLU A 464 -20.63 -9.00 1.11
C GLU A 464 -21.62 -7.95 0.57
N ALA A 465 -21.97 -6.97 1.40
CA ALA A 465 -22.81 -5.85 0.96
C ALA A 465 -22.08 -4.95 -0.04
N SER A 466 -20.79 -4.67 0.21
CA SER A 466 -19.96 -3.78 -0.62
C SER A 466 -19.54 -4.41 -1.95
N THR A 467 -19.37 -5.73 -2.00
CA THR A 467 -18.97 -6.46 -3.22
C THR A 467 -20.16 -6.99 -4.03
N LYS A 468 -21.38 -6.77 -3.55
CA LYS A 468 -22.59 -7.29 -4.19
C LYS A 468 -22.71 -6.85 -5.65
N GLY A 469 -22.72 -7.83 -6.56
CA GLY A 469 -22.88 -7.59 -8.01
C GLY A 469 -21.56 -7.27 -8.73
N THR A 470 -20.45 -7.14 -8.03
CA THR A 470 -19.13 -6.95 -8.63
C THR A 470 -18.47 -8.29 -8.93
N VAL A 471 -17.96 -8.44 -10.14
CA VAL A 471 -17.09 -9.56 -10.52
C VAL A 471 -15.68 -9.00 -10.63
N TYR A 472 -14.82 -9.35 -9.68
CA TYR A 472 -13.43 -8.92 -9.68
C TYR A 472 -12.68 -9.50 -10.89
N LYS A 473 -11.90 -8.63 -11.57
CA LYS A 473 -10.98 -9.00 -12.62
C LYS A 473 -9.71 -8.16 -12.54
N GLY A 474 -8.62 -8.77 -12.07
CA GLY A 474 -7.34 -8.08 -11.90
C GLY A 474 -6.76 -7.53 -13.20
N TYR A 475 -6.09 -6.39 -13.11
CA TYR A 475 -5.39 -5.73 -14.22
C TYR A 475 -3.99 -6.30 -14.43
N ILE A 476 -3.88 -7.60 -14.63
CA ILE A 476 -2.62 -8.28 -14.95
C ILE A 476 -2.71 -8.95 -16.32
N PRO A 477 -1.58 -9.09 -17.03
CA PRO A 477 -1.57 -9.82 -18.31
C PRO A 477 -1.94 -11.30 -18.10
N ASP A 478 -2.48 -11.89 -19.17
CA ASP A 478 -2.60 -13.34 -19.23
C ASP A 478 -1.22 -14.00 -19.19
N GLY A 479 -1.13 -15.18 -18.57
CA GLY A 479 0.12 -15.93 -18.48
C GLY A 479 0.84 -15.80 -17.13
N PRO A 480 2.10 -16.27 -17.03
CA PRO A 480 2.87 -16.27 -15.79
C PRO A 480 3.31 -14.86 -15.39
N PRO A 481 3.69 -14.66 -14.12
CA PRO A 481 4.35 -13.43 -13.68
C PRO A 481 5.58 -13.08 -14.55
N PRO A 482 5.87 -11.79 -14.77
CA PRO A 482 6.97 -11.35 -15.62
C PRO A 482 8.30 -11.47 -14.85
N LEU A 483 8.79 -12.69 -14.67
CA LEU A 483 10.05 -12.95 -13.96
C LEU A 483 11.22 -12.22 -14.64
N PRO A 484 12.15 -11.64 -13.85
CA PRO A 484 13.36 -11.05 -14.39
C PRO A 484 14.14 -12.08 -15.21
N LYS A 485 14.64 -11.68 -16.36
CA LYS A 485 15.64 -12.47 -17.10
C LYS A 485 16.96 -12.35 -16.34
N ASP A 486 17.61 -13.48 -16.09
CA ASP A 486 18.95 -13.55 -15.47
C ASP A 486 20.01 -12.84 -16.33
#